data_0c52209a8541fe9f9f3479d66fa336ca
#
_entry.id   0c52209a8541fe9f9f3479d66fa336ca
#
_cell.length_a   1.000
_cell.length_b   1.000
_cell.length_c   1.000
_cell.angle_alpha   90.00
_cell.angle_beta   90.00
_cell.angle_gamma   90.00
#
_symmetry.space_group_name_H-M   'P 1'
#
loop_
_entity.id
_entity.type
_entity.pdbx_description
1 polymer ?
#
loop_
_entity_poly.entity_id
_entity_poly.type
_entity_poly.pdbx_seq_one_letter_code
_entity_poly.pdbx_strand_id
1 'polypeptide(L)' 'MTKADNSTPLPSVCILKVLLPKYSHWILYYYGKYYDPEFGLMDELYGRARIQSYLELFIDE' A
#
# COMPACT_ATOMS: atom_id res chain seq x y z
N MET A 1 3.01 -3.79 12.46
CA MET A 1 2.88 -3.98 11.00
C MET A 1 3.88 -5.00 10.50
N THR A 2 3.57 -5.66 9.43
CA THR A 2 4.44 -6.66 8.82
C THR A 2 5.40 -5.98 7.86
N LYS A 3 6.69 -6.24 8.05
CA LYS A 3 7.72 -5.69 7.18
C LYS A 3 7.61 -6.29 5.77
N ALA A 4 7.78 -5.45 4.75
CA ALA A 4 7.58 -5.86 3.36
C ALA A 4 8.46 -5.04 2.43
N ASP A 5 8.46 -5.44 1.16
CA ASP A 5 9.08 -4.68 0.07
C ASP A 5 8.19 -4.79 -1.16
N ASN A 6 8.66 -4.24 -2.29
CA ASN A 6 7.85 -4.22 -3.51
C ASN A 6 7.66 -5.61 -4.14
N SER A 7 8.39 -6.61 -3.68
CA SER A 7 8.27 -7.99 -4.16
C SER A 7 7.45 -8.88 -3.25
N THR A 8 7.07 -8.38 -2.08
CA THR A 8 6.32 -9.15 -1.09
C THR A 8 4.87 -9.34 -1.56
N PRO A 9 4.35 -10.59 -1.58
CA PRO A 9 2.92 -10.78 -1.82
C PRO A 9 2.11 -10.10 -0.74
N LEU A 10 1.07 -9.37 -1.12
CA LEU A 10 0.26 -8.59 -0.20
C LEU A 10 -1.07 -9.30 0.07
N PRO A 11 -1.62 -9.15 1.28
CA PRO A 11 -3.01 -9.57 1.55
C PRO A 11 -3.97 -8.85 0.62
N SER A 12 -5.15 -9.40 0.41
CA SER A 12 -6.16 -8.82 -0.49
C SER A 12 -6.53 -7.39 -0.10
N VAL A 13 -6.58 -7.11 1.20
CA VAL A 13 -6.89 -5.78 1.73
C VAL A 13 -5.92 -5.46 2.84
N CYS A 14 -5.21 -4.36 2.69
CA CYS A 14 -4.26 -3.93 3.72
C CYS A 14 -3.94 -2.44 3.58
N ILE A 15 -3.39 -1.89 4.65
CA ILE A 15 -2.84 -0.54 4.60
C ILE A 15 -1.35 -0.67 4.37
N LEU A 16 -0.83 0.05 3.40
CA LEU A 16 0.58 0.06 3.06
C LEU A 16 1.23 1.32 3.62
N LYS A 17 2.39 1.15 4.24
CA LYS A 17 3.28 2.26 4.48
C LYS A 17 4.31 2.26 3.36
N VAL A 18 4.32 3.33 2.58
CA VAL A 18 5.23 3.47 1.45
C VAL A 18 6.20 4.61 1.71
N LEU A 19 7.42 4.43 1.23
CA LEU A 19 8.45 5.44 1.30
C LEU A 19 8.58 6.10 -0.06
N LEU A 20 8.53 7.42 -0.06
CA LEU A 20 8.80 8.26 -1.22
C LEU A 20 10.12 8.99 -0.97
N PRO A 21 10.73 9.59 -2.01
CA PRO A 21 12.06 10.18 -1.84
C PRO A 21 12.18 11.21 -0.70
N LYS A 22 11.10 11.90 -0.37
CA LYS A 22 11.15 12.96 0.64
C LYS A 22 10.28 12.73 1.87
N TYR A 23 9.39 11.72 1.83
CA TYR A 23 8.47 11.47 2.94
C TYR A 23 7.89 10.06 2.85
N SER A 24 7.26 9.63 3.91
CA SER A 24 6.49 8.39 3.91
C SER A 24 5.01 8.71 3.79
N HIS A 25 4.25 7.75 3.32
CA HIS A 25 2.83 7.94 3.02
C HIS A 25 2.07 6.66 3.29
N TRP A 26 0.79 6.77 3.59
CA TRP A 26 -0.09 5.64 3.87
C TRP A 26 -1.13 5.55 2.77
N ILE A 27 -1.28 4.35 2.19
CA ILE A 27 -2.29 4.11 1.16
C ILE A 27 -3.02 2.81 1.45
N LEU A 28 -4.22 2.69 0.89
CA LEU A 28 -5.00 1.46 1.01
C LEU A 28 -4.74 0.59 -0.22
N TYR A 29 -4.45 -0.69 0.03
CA TYR A 29 -4.37 -1.70 -1.03
C TYR A 29 -5.63 -2.55 -0.97
N TYR A 30 -6.31 -2.69 -2.11
CA TYR A 30 -7.59 -3.41 -2.16
C TYR A 30 -7.65 -4.21 -3.46
N TYR A 31 -7.52 -5.53 -3.35
CA TYR A 31 -7.63 -6.47 -4.48
C TYR A 31 -6.88 -6.00 -5.73
N GLY A 32 -5.61 -5.70 -5.58
CA GLY A 32 -4.76 -5.32 -6.69
C GLY A 32 -4.79 -3.85 -7.08
N LYS A 33 -5.58 -3.04 -6.37
CA LYS A 33 -5.67 -1.61 -6.61
C LYS A 33 -5.09 -0.83 -5.45
N TYR A 34 -4.59 0.35 -5.73
CA TYR A 34 -4.00 1.23 -4.71
C TYR A 34 -4.86 2.47 -4.60
N TYR A 35 -5.31 2.75 -3.39
CA TYR A 35 -6.14 3.93 -3.15
C TYR A 35 -5.37 4.92 -2.29
N ASP A 36 -5.10 6.08 -2.87
CA ASP A 36 -4.39 7.17 -2.21
C ASP A 36 -5.42 8.24 -1.84
N PRO A 37 -5.49 8.68 -0.57
CA PRO A 37 -6.46 9.71 -0.18
C PRO A 37 -6.31 11.02 -0.95
N GLU A 38 -5.12 11.28 -1.50
CA GLU A 38 -4.84 12.50 -2.22
C GLU A 38 -5.04 12.37 -3.73
N PHE A 39 -4.59 11.25 -4.30
CA PHE A 39 -4.61 11.05 -5.75
C PHE A 39 -5.72 10.12 -6.24
N GLY A 40 -6.41 9.43 -5.35
CA GLY A 40 -7.50 8.54 -5.71
C GLY A 40 -7.04 7.13 -6.06
N LEU A 41 -7.84 6.45 -6.87
CA LEU A 41 -7.61 5.05 -7.22
C LEU A 41 -6.55 4.93 -8.31
N MET A 42 -5.59 4.02 -8.08
CA MET A 42 -4.50 3.77 -9.02
C MET A 42 -4.37 2.27 -9.28
N ASP A 43 -4.07 1.92 -10.53
CA ASP A 43 -3.79 0.53 -10.89
C ASP A 43 -2.38 0.11 -10.52
N GLU A 44 -1.47 1.06 -10.43
CA GLU A 44 -0.07 0.82 -10.12
C GLU A 44 0.42 1.79 -9.07
N LEU A 45 1.40 1.36 -8.31
CA LEU A 45 2.05 2.22 -7.33
C LEU A 45 2.94 3.24 -8.05
N TYR A 46 3.17 4.37 -7.39
CA TYR A 46 4.07 5.39 -7.95
C TYR A 46 5.44 4.78 -8.26
N GLY A 47 6.09 5.26 -9.31
CA GLY A 47 7.33 4.67 -9.79
C GLY A 47 8.48 4.69 -8.80
N ARG A 48 8.50 5.63 -7.86
CA ARG A 48 9.55 5.76 -6.85
C ARG A 48 9.15 5.31 -5.46
N ALA A 49 7.95 4.82 -5.31
CA ALA A 49 7.47 4.39 -4.01
C ALA A 49 8.04 3.02 -3.66
N ARG A 50 8.42 2.86 -2.41
CA ARG A 50 8.88 1.59 -1.87
C ARG A 50 7.98 1.19 -0.73
N ILE A 51 7.43 -0.01 -0.79
CA ILE A 51 6.64 -0.55 0.30
C ILE A 51 7.58 -0.88 1.45
N GLN A 52 7.30 -0.33 2.62
CA GLN A 52 8.09 -0.58 3.81
C GLN A 52 7.43 -1.64 4.70
N SER A 53 6.12 -1.56 4.83
CA SER A 53 5.37 -2.47 5.69
C SER A 53 3.90 -2.43 5.32
N TYR A 54 3.14 -3.39 5.82
CA TYR A 54 1.70 -3.41 5.62
C TYR A 54 1.00 -3.84 6.91
N LEU A 55 -0.27 -3.46 7.04
CA LEU A 55 -1.17 -3.91 8.08
C LEU A 55 -2.38 -4.53 7.39
N GLU A 56 -2.54 -5.83 7.55
CA GLU A 56 -3.66 -6.54 6.96
C GLU A 56 -4.97 -6.11 7.60
N LEU A 57 -5.98 -5.86 6.77
CA LEU A 57 -7.33 -5.53 7.22
C LEU A 57 -8.25 -6.70 6.93
N PHE A 58 -9.10 -7.00 7.88
CA PHE A 58 -10.12 -8.04 7.73
C PHE A 58 -11.46 -7.34 7.59
N ILE A 59 -12.11 -7.58 6.44
CA ILE A 59 -13.42 -7.00 6.19
C ILE A 59 -14.46 -8.01 6.66
N ASP A 60 -15.29 -7.57 7.59
CA ASP A 60 -16.38 -8.37 8.11
C ASP A 60 -17.63 -8.03 7.30
N GLU A 61 -18.06 -8.97 6.49
CA GLU A 61 -19.26 -8.78 5.67
C GLU A 61 -20.51 -9.29 6.34
#